data_e2e57b7dc6c1c00f2dc4a4bcb06c6a26
#
_entry.id   e2e57b7dc6c1c00f2dc4a4bcb06c6a26
#
_cell.length_a   1.000
_cell.length_b   1.000
_cell.length_c   1.000
_cell.angle_alpha   90.00
_cell.angle_beta   90.00
_cell.angle_gamma   90.00
#
_symmetry.space_group_name_H-M   'P 1'
#
loop_
_entity.id
_entity.type
_entity.pdbx_description
1 polymer ?
#
loop_
_entity_poly.entity_id
_entity_poly.type
_entity_poly.pdbx_seq_one_letter_code
_entity_poly.pdbx_strand_id
1 'polypeptide(L)'
;MNKEQNLISQYEDMCIRWGASKDPRKANILFDKIRKTEFELKQTEQGIQQLLLALKYTEGFVRLNASFALLNIFPNEAEDTLEKLSKEHGHLGFSAEITLEEWRKGTLNVQ
;
A
#
# COMPACT_ATOMS: atom_id res chain seq x y z
N MET A 1 20.03 -2.45 -11.94
CA MET A 1 18.75 -2.62 -11.23
C MET A 1 17.66 -2.94 -12.24
N ASN A 2 16.83 -3.93 -12.02
CA ASN A 2 15.78 -4.28 -12.99
C ASN A 2 14.57 -3.36 -12.83
N LYS A 3 13.59 -3.52 -13.74
CA LYS A 3 12.40 -2.67 -13.79
C LYS A 3 11.60 -2.74 -12.47
N GLU A 4 11.40 -3.95 -11.93
CA GLU A 4 10.62 -4.15 -10.69
C GLU A 4 11.32 -3.53 -9.49
N GLN A 5 12.65 -3.60 -9.41
CA GLN A 5 13.40 -2.97 -8.34
C GLN A 5 13.32 -1.44 -8.41
N ASN A 6 13.35 -0.88 -9.62
CA ASN A 6 13.18 0.55 -9.81
C ASN A 6 11.77 1.00 -9.40
N LEU A 7 10.76 0.24 -9.81
CA LEU A 7 9.37 0.55 -9.48
C LEU A 7 9.13 0.49 -7.97
N ILE A 8 9.65 -0.54 -7.28
CA ILE A 8 9.42 -0.66 -5.84
C ILE A 8 10.13 0.45 -5.07
N SER A 9 11.31 0.85 -5.51
CA SER A 9 12.05 1.94 -4.89
C SER A 9 11.28 3.26 -4.98
N GLN A 10 10.73 3.55 -6.16
CA GLN A 10 9.88 4.72 -6.37
C GLN A 10 8.59 4.62 -5.55
N TYR A 11 8.02 3.44 -5.49
CA TYR A 11 6.81 3.15 -4.74
C TYR A 11 6.99 3.45 -3.26
N GLU A 12 8.07 2.95 -2.68
CA GLU A 12 8.38 3.18 -1.27
C GLU A 12 8.51 4.68 -0.97
N ASP A 13 9.24 5.40 -1.81
CA ASP A 13 9.40 6.83 -1.66
C ASP A 13 8.06 7.57 -1.74
N MET A 14 7.23 7.22 -2.72
CA MET A 14 5.92 7.84 -2.89
C MET A 14 5.00 7.58 -1.70
N CYS A 15 5.01 6.38 -1.15
CA CYS A 15 4.19 6.04 0.01
C CYS A 15 4.59 6.87 1.23
N ILE A 16 5.88 7.01 1.47
CA ILE A 16 6.40 7.79 2.60
C ILE A 16 6.01 9.26 2.43
N ARG A 17 6.21 9.81 1.24
CA ARG A 17 5.87 11.21 0.95
C ARG A 17 4.37 11.45 1.05
N TRP A 18 3.56 10.50 0.60
CA TRP A 18 2.10 10.59 0.72
C TRP A 18 1.69 10.65 2.19
N GLY A 19 2.25 9.77 3.02
CA GLY A 19 1.94 9.75 4.45
C GLY A 19 2.34 11.01 5.18
N ALA A 20 3.38 11.69 4.72
CA ALA A 20 3.89 12.92 5.32
C ALA A 20 3.24 14.19 4.74
N SER A 21 2.50 14.08 3.64
CA SER A 21 1.98 15.24 2.92
C SER A 21 0.85 15.92 3.70
N LYS A 22 0.92 17.25 3.78
CA LYS A 22 -0.14 18.08 4.37
C LYS A 22 -0.89 18.88 3.32
N ASP A 23 -0.49 18.76 2.05
CA ASP A 23 -1.13 19.44 0.94
C ASP A 23 -2.02 18.43 0.19
N PRO A 24 -3.37 18.62 0.23
CA PRO A 24 -4.30 17.68 -0.40
C PRO A 24 -4.05 17.46 -1.89
N ARG A 25 -3.62 18.51 -2.61
CA ARG A 25 -3.36 18.37 -4.05
C ARG A 25 -2.17 17.47 -4.32
N LYS A 26 -1.09 17.66 -3.57
CA LYS A 26 0.11 16.83 -3.69
C LYS A 26 -0.17 15.40 -3.25
N ALA A 27 -0.93 15.23 -2.19
CA ALA A 27 -1.32 13.91 -1.71
C ALA A 27 -2.14 13.17 -2.77
N ASN A 28 -3.07 13.84 -3.43
CA ASN A 28 -3.89 13.22 -4.47
C ASN A 28 -3.05 12.79 -5.66
N ILE A 29 -2.09 13.61 -6.08
CA ILE A 29 -1.18 13.26 -7.17
C ILE A 29 -0.35 12.03 -6.81
N LEU A 30 0.18 11.99 -5.60
CA LEU A 30 0.95 10.85 -5.10
C LEU A 30 0.08 9.60 -5.01
N PHE A 31 -1.15 9.74 -4.55
CA PHE A 31 -2.09 8.63 -4.45
C PHE A 31 -2.32 7.97 -5.81
N ASP A 32 -2.57 8.79 -6.84
CA ASP A 32 -2.79 8.26 -8.19
C ASP A 32 -1.54 7.54 -8.71
N LYS A 33 -0.37 8.09 -8.47
CA LYS A 33 0.90 7.47 -8.89
C LYS A 33 1.16 6.17 -8.14
N ILE A 34 0.84 6.12 -6.85
CA ILE A 34 0.96 4.92 -6.03
C ILE A 34 0.08 3.81 -6.61
N ARG A 35 -1.18 4.09 -6.88
CA ARG A 35 -2.12 3.10 -7.43
C ARG A 35 -1.70 2.60 -8.80
N LYS A 36 -1.20 3.51 -9.64
CA LYS A 36 -0.69 3.14 -10.96
C LYS A 36 0.54 2.23 -10.86
N THR A 37 1.44 2.54 -9.95
CA THR A 37 2.66 1.74 -9.74
C THR A 37 2.31 0.35 -9.20
N GLU A 38 1.32 0.26 -8.30
CA GLU A 38 0.82 -1.02 -7.81
C GLU A 38 0.30 -1.87 -8.95
N PHE A 39 -0.48 -1.28 -9.84
CA PHE A 39 -1.00 -1.99 -11.00
C PHE A 39 0.15 -2.54 -11.87
N GLU A 40 1.17 -1.73 -12.12
CA GLU A 40 2.34 -2.17 -12.88
C GLU A 40 3.10 -3.30 -12.19
N LEU A 41 3.33 -3.17 -10.87
CA LEU A 41 4.02 -4.21 -10.10
C LEU A 41 3.26 -5.54 -10.12
N LYS A 42 1.94 -5.47 -10.09
CA LYS A 42 1.09 -6.66 -10.07
C LYS A 42 1.02 -7.40 -11.41
N GLN A 43 1.60 -6.83 -12.48
CA GLN A 43 1.64 -7.48 -13.79
C GLN A 43 2.68 -8.59 -13.90
N THR A 44 3.63 -8.66 -12.98
CA THR A 44 4.69 -9.67 -13.00
C THR A 44 4.80 -10.36 -11.64
N GLU A 45 5.30 -11.60 -11.69
CA GLU A 45 5.57 -12.36 -10.47
C GLU A 45 6.59 -11.65 -9.59
N GLN A 46 7.62 -11.09 -10.20
CA GLN A 46 8.66 -10.34 -9.49
C GLN A 46 8.10 -9.11 -8.80
N GLY A 47 7.21 -8.38 -9.48
CA GLY A 47 6.56 -7.22 -8.89
C GLY A 47 5.71 -7.59 -7.69
N ILE A 48 4.96 -8.68 -7.79
CA ILE A 48 4.15 -9.20 -6.69
C ILE A 48 5.04 -9.57 -5.49
N GLN A 49 6.18 -10.23 -5.76
CA GLN A 49 7.14 -10.56 -4.70
C GLN A 49 7.69 -9.31 -4.02
N GLN A 50 7.95 -8.25 -4.77
CA GLN A 50 8.38 -6.98 -4.20
C GLN A 50 7.31 -6.37 -3.29
N LEU A 51 6.04 -6.45 -3.67
CA LEU A 51 4.94 -5.98 -2.82
C LEU A 51 4.81 -6.82 -1.55
N LEU A 52 5.00 -8.14 -1.65
CA LEU A 52 5.00 -9.01 -0.46
C LEU A 52 6.11 -8.63 0.52
N LEU A 53 7.31 -8.34 0.01
CA LEU A 53 8.40 -7.87 0.84
C LEU A 53 8.07 -6.52 1.49
N ALA A 54 7.35 -5.66 0.78
CA ALA A 54 6.96 -4.35 1.29
C ALA A 54 6.00 -4.43 2.49
N LEU A 55 5.32 -5.56 2.68
CA LEU A 55 4.50 -5.78 3.88
C LEU A 55 5.34 -5.80 5.17
N LYS A 56 6.64 -5.99 5.04
CA LYS A 56 7.56 -6.04 6.17
C LYS A 56 8.48 -4.83 6.25
N TYR A 57 8.21 -3.82 5.43
CA TYR A 57 9.02 -2.61 5.41
C TYR A 57 8.89 -1.86 6.74
N THR A 58 9.93 -1.14 7.14
CA THR A 58 9.95 -0.45 8.43
C THR A 58 8.98 0.73 8.50
N GLU A 59 8.70 1.36 7.35
CA GLU A 59 7.82 2.53 7.29
C GLU A 59 6.36 2.10 7.11
N GLY A 60 5.50 2.55 8.04
CA GLY A 60 4.10 2.10 8.11
C GLY A 60 3.28 2.43 6.87
N PHE A 61 3.50 3.57 6.22
CA PHE A 61 2.73 3.94 5.04
C PHE A 61 3.09 3.09 3.81
N VAL A 62 4.29 2.54 3.77
CA VAL A 62 4.65 1.53 2.76
C VAL A 62 3.86 0.26 3.01
N ARG A 63 3.85 -0.23 4.25
CA ARG A 63 3.09 -1.44 4.62
C ARG A 63 1.59 -1.27 4.36
N LEU A 64 1.05 -0.09 4.65
CA LEU A 64 -0.37 0.21 4.42
C LEU A 64 -0.74 0.07 2.95
N ASN A 65 0.01 0.73 2.08
CA ASN A 65 -0.30 0.72 0.66
C ASN A 65 -0.05 -0.65 0.03
N ALA A 66 1.02 -1.32 0.40
CA ALA A 66 1.30 -2.68 -0.09
C ALA A 66 0.20 -3.65 0.34
N SER A 67 -0.30 -3.52 1.56
CA SER A 67 -1.42 -4.33 2.05
C SER A 67 -2.68 -4.11 1.21
N PHE A 68 -3.01 -2.84 0.95
CA PHE A 68 -4.14 -2.52 0.07
C PHE A 68 -4.00 -3.22 -1.28
N ALA A 69 -2.83 -3.09 -1.90
CA ALA A 69 -2.58 -3.65 -3.24
C ALA A 69 -2.72 -5.17 -3.27
N LEU A 70 -2.39 -5.85 -2.18
CA LEU A 70 -2.36 -7.31 -2.13
C LEU A 70 -3.64 -7.96 -1.61
N LEU A 71 -4.64 -7.19 -1.21
CA LEU A 71 -5.89 -7.73 -0.66
C LEU A 71 -6.58 -8.72 -1.60
N ASN A 72 -6.52 -8.47 -2.90
CA ASN A 72 -7.18 -9.35 -3.87
C ASN A 72 -6.31 -10.50 -4.37
N ILE A 73 -5.07 -10.61 -3.88
CA ILE A 73 -4.15 -11.69 -4.26
C ILE A 73 -3.74 -12.52 -3.05
N PHE A 74 -3.34 -11.85 -1.98
CA PHE A 74 -2.91 -12.48 -0.73
C PHE A 74 -3.69 -11.88 0.44
N PRO A 75 -5.01 -12.15 0.51
CA PRO A 75 -5.87 -11.51 1.51
C PRO A 75 -5.45 -11.80 2.95
N ASN A 76 -4.98 -13.00 3.25
CA ASN A 76 -4.61 -13.34 4.64
C ASN A 76 -3.42 -12.51 5.13
N GLU A 77 -2.38 -12.42 4.32
CA GLU A 77 -1.18 -11.65 4.64
C GLU A 77 -1.48 -10.15 4.70
N ALA A 78 -2.28 -9.67 3.75
CA ALA A 78 -2.67 -8.27 3.69
C ALA A 78 -3.54 -7.88 4.89
N GLU A 79 -4.55 -8.68 5.21
CA GLU A 79 -5.42 -8.39 6.35
C GLU A 79 -4.66 -8.44 7.67
N ASP A 80 -3.74 -9.40 7.83
CA ASP A 80 -2.92 -9.48 9.04
C ASP A 80 -2.08 -8.21 9.22
N THR A 81 -1.48 -7.71 8.14
CA THR A 81 -0.69 -6.48 8.18
C THR A 81 -1.57 -5.28 8.52
N LEU A 82 -2.75 -5.18 7.92
CA LEU A 82 -3.70 -4.09 8.20
C LEU A 82 -4.20 -4.14 9.64
N GLU A 83 -4.46 -5.34 10.18
CA GLU A 83 -4.86 -5.50 11.57
C GLU A 83 -3.80 -4.91 12.52
N LYS A 84 -2.55 -5.23 12.27
CA LYS A 84 -1.44 -4.70 13.08
C LYS A 84 -1.33 -3.19 12.96
N LEU A 85 -1.44 -2.68 11.72
CA LEU A 85 -1.37 -1.24 11.47
C LEU A 85 -2.54 -0.49 12.10
N SER A 86 -3.73 -1.10 12.18
CA SER A 86 -4.92 -0.45 12.74
C SER A 86 -4.76 -0.09 14.22
N LYS A 87 -3.76 -0.66 14.88
CA LYS A 87 -3.45 -0.37 16.29
C LYS A 87 -2.51 0.81 16.46
N GLU A 88 -1.98 1.33 15.37
CA GLU A 88 -1.13 2.52 15.39
C GLU A 88 -1.97 3.77 15.59
N HIS A 89 -1.34 4.81 16.17
CA HIS A 89 -2.03 6.07 16.37
C HIS A 89 -2.10 6.90 15.10
N GLY A 90 -3.06 7.83 15.05
CA GLY A 90 -3.15 8.85 14.02
C GLY A 90 -3.62 8.32 12.68
N HIS A 91 -3.19 9.02 11.64
CA HIS A 91 -3.64 8.77 10.26
C HIS A 91 -3.37 7.34 9.78
N LEU A 92 -2.22 6.80 10.14
CA LEU A 92 -1.83 5.45 9.71
C LEU A 92 -2.82 4.39 10.22
N GLY A 93 -3.08 4.39 11.52
CA GLY A 93 -3.98 3.42 12.13
C GLY A 93 -5.41 3.60 11.65
N PHE A 94 -5.85 4.84 11.53
CA PHE A 94 -7.20 5.16 11.04
C PHE A 94 -7.39 4.65 9.61
N SER A 95 -6.42 4.90 8.73
CA SER A 95 -6.48 4.45 7.34
C SER A 95 -6.52 2.93 7.23
N ALA A 96 -5.73 2.24 8.05
CA ALA A 96 -5.73 0.78 8.07
C ALA A 96 -7.08 0.21 8.52
N GLU A 97 -7.66 0.81 9.55
CA GLU A 97 -8.97 0.41 10.07
C GLU A 97 -10.06 0.57 9.02
N ILE A 98 -10.12 1.74 8.37
CA ILE A 98 -11.10 2.01 7.31
C ILE A 98 -10.93 1.03 6.15
N THR A 99 -9.69 0.77 5.73
CA THR A 99 -9.40 -0.16 4.64
C THR A 99 -9.93 -1.57 4.95
N LEU A 100 -9.68 -2.05 6.17
CA LEU A 100 -10.18 -3.36 6.59
C LEU A 100 -11.71 -3.41 6.61
N GLU A 101 -12.35 -2.37 7.15
CA GLU A 101 -13.80 -2.30 7.19
C GLU A 101 -14.40 -2.39 5.79
N GLU A 102 -13.90 -1.57 4.88
CA GLU A 102 -14.41 -1.53 3.51
C GLU A 102 -14.15 -2.85 2.78
N TRP A 103 -13.00 -3.45 3.00
CA TRP A 103 -12.68 -4.74 2.41
C TRP A 103 -13.66 -5.83 2.89
N ARG A 104 -13.91 -5.88 4.19
CA ARG A 104 -14.79 -6.88 4.79
C ARG A 104 -16.27 -6.67 4.41
N LYS A 105 -16.66 -5.44 4.12
CA LYS A 105 -18.00 -5.13 3.62
C LYS A 105 -18.15 -5.37 2.11
N GLY A 106 -17.05 -5.62 1.42
CA GLY A 106 -17.07 -5.79 -0.03
C GLY A 106 -17.19 -4.48 -0.80
N THR A 107 -16.92 -3.35 -0.16
CA THR A 107 -17.05 -2.02 -0.78
C THR A 107 -15.72 -1.45 -1.26
N LEU A 108 -14.60 -2.13 -0.97
CA LEU A 108 -13.29 -1.67 -1.39
C LEU A 108 -12.95 -2.21 -2.77
N ASN A 109 -12.56 -1.31 -3.68
CA ASN A 109 -12.17 -1.67 -5.02
C ASN A 109 -10.64 -1.80 -5.10
N VAL A 110 -10.15 -3.02 -5.30
CA VAL A 110 -8.72 -3.31 -5.44
C VAL A 110 -8.48 -3.85 -6.84
N GLN A 111 -7.58 -3.21 -7.57
CA GLN A 111 -7.19 -3.65 -8.92
C GLN A 111 -5.97 -4.60 -8.88
#